data_04c6decfe66699ffec18a66e24e0b462
#
_entry.id   04c6decfe66699ffec18a66e24e0b462
#
_cell.length_a   1.000
_cell.length_b   1.000
_cell.length_c   1.000
_cell.angle_alpha   90.00
_cell.angle_beta   90.00
_cell.angle_gamma   90.00
#
_symmetry.space_group_name_H-M   'P 1'
#
loop_
_entity.id
_entity.type
_entity.pdbx_description
1 polymer ?
#
loop_
_entity_poly.entity_id
_entity_poly.type
_entity_poly.pdbx_seq_one_letter_code
_entity_poly.pdbx_strand_id
1 'polypeptide(L)'
;MRYNVAVTTPRSIRFDDAVLVRLCQHALAEAGGNVSALAHRLVDEGLRMAEHPGIIFKPGPSGRRAALAYGPDVWEVVKFLREIDERGPAALVAAADVFAVDVSRITSAVSYYGDYRDEIDAEIEAAEEASVRAERAWSVQQKLIA
;
A
#
# COMPACT_ATOMS: atom_id res chain seq x y z
N MET A 1 -7.67 -7.59 25.61
CA MET A 1 -7.80 -6.70 24.45
C MET A 1 -7.07 -5.40 24.75
N ARG A 2 -5.87 -5.22 24.24
CA ARG A 2 -5.12 -3.97 24.44
C ARG A 2 -5.46 -3.05 23.27
N TYR A 3 -6.30 -2.07 23.53
CA TYR A 3 -6.46 -0.94 22.63
C TYR A 3 -5.15 -0.16 22.66
N ASN A 4 -4.35 -0.29 21.60
CA ASN A 4 -3.20 0.56 21.39
C ASN A 4 -3.72 1.93 20.93
N VAL A 5 -4.10 2.77 21.88
CA VAL A 5 -4.39 4.17 21.59
C VAL A 5 -3.07 4.78 21.18
N ALA A 6 -2.92 5.11 19.90
CA ALA A 6 -1.77 5.83 19.41
C ALA A 6 -1.66 7.16 20.19
N VAL A 7 -0.73 7.21 21.13
CA VAL A 7 -0.46 8.43 21.89
C VAL A 7 0.25 9.39 20.96
N THR A 8 -0.49 10.39 20.46
CA THR A 8 0.10 11.46 19.68
C THR A 8 0.78 12.46 20.62
N THR A 9 2.10 12.59 20.51
CA THR A 9 2.87 13.59 21.25
C THR A 9 3.13 14.76 20.33
N PRO A 10 2.69 15.98 20.66
CA PRO A 10 2.98 17.15 19.86
C PRO A 10 4.48 17.41 19.78
N ARG A 11 5.00 17.67 18.59
CA ARG A 11 6.39 18.07 18.33
C ARG A 11 6.41 19.24 17.37
N SER A 12 7.27 20.21 17.63
CA SER A 12 7.50 21.31 16.71
C SER A 12 8.64 20.97 15.76
N ILE A 13 8.35 21.06 14.47
CA ILE A 13 9.34 20.88 13.40
C ILE A 13 9.39 22.17 12.62
N ARG A 14 10.59 22.68 12.37
CA ARG A 14 10.82 23.86 11.53
C ARG A 14 11.14 23.41 10.12
N PHE A 15 10.39 23.92 9.17
CA PHE A 15 10.67 23.76 7.74
C PHE A 15 11.30 25.06 7.21
N ASP A 16 12.21 24.95 6.26
CA ASP A 16 12.58 26.12 5.48
C ASP A 16 11.41 26.58 4.58
N ASP A 17 11.48 27.84 4.12
CA ASP A 17 10.38 28.45 3.38
C ASP A 17 10.06 27.68 2.08
N ALA A 18 11.06 27.18 1.39
CA ALA A 18 10.87 26.45 0.14
C ALA A 18 10.13 25.10 0.36
N VAL A 19 10.48 24.37 1.41
CA VAL A 19 9.78 23.14 1.79
C VAL A 19 8.36 23.44 2.25
N LEU A 20 8.16 24.47 3.06
CA LEU A 20 6.85 24.85 3.57
C LEU A 20 5.90 25.26 2.45
N VAL A 21 6.34 26.05 1.48
CA VAL A 21 5.52 26.42 0.32
C VAL A 21 5.07 25.19 -0.47
N ARG A 22 5.98 24.28 -0.75
CA ARG A 22 5.65 23.02 -1.46
C ARG A 22 4.68 22.15 -0.65
N LEU A 23 4.90 22.03 0.64
CA LEU A 23 4.03 21.29 1.54
C LEU A 23 2.59 21.83 1.54
N CYS A 24 2.45 23.15 1.62
CA CYS A 24 1.13 23.82 1.55
C CYS A 24 0.45 23.60 0.20
N GLN A 25 1.19 23.67 -0.91
CA GLN A 25 0.64 23.41 -2.25
C GLN A 25 0.12 21.97 -2.40
N HIS A 26 0.90 20.99 -1.95
CA HIS A 26 0.47 19.59 -1.95
C HIS A 26 -0.71 19.34 -1.02
N ALA A 27 -0.75 19.97 0.16
CA ALA A 27 -1.86 19.84 1.09
C ALA A 27 -3.18 20.33 0.51
N LEU A 28 -3.17 21.42 -0.27
CA LEU A 28 -4.37 21.92 -0.97
C LEU A 28 -4.87 20.93 -2.03
N ALA A 29 -3.96 20.29 -2.75
CA ALA A 29 -4.31 19.35 -3.82
C ALA A 29 -4.79 17.98 -3.28
N GLU A 30 -4.18 17.46 -2.22
CA GLU A 30 -4.33 16.06 -1.80
C GLU A 30 -5.05 15.88 -0.45
N ALA A 31 -4.93 16.84 0.47
CA ALA A 31 -5.35 16.69 1.86
C ALA A 31 -6.39 17.75 2.30
N GLY A 32 -7.11 18.37 1.37
CA GLY A 32 -8.10 19.41 1.68
C GLY A 32 -7.51 20.62 2.41
N GLY A 33 -6.21 20.90 2.22
CA GLY A 33 -5.49 21.98 2.89
C GLY A 33 -4.92 21.61 4.28
N ASN A 34 -5.04 20.37 4.73
CA ASN A 34 -4.50 19.94 6.03
C ASN A 34 -3.00 19.64 5.94
N VAL A 35 -2.19 20.64 6.23
CA VAL A 35 -0.72 20.56 6.19
C VAL A 35 -0.17 19.56 7.21
N SER A 36 -0.72 19.52 8.42
CA SER A 36 -0.25 18.60 9.47
C SER A 36 -0.52 17.16 9.11
N ALA A 37 -1.67 16.84 8.55
CA ALA A 37 -2.01 15.49 8.10
C ALA A 37 -1.09 15.04 6.96
N LEU A 38 -0.83 15.91 5.99
CA LEU A 38 0.09 15.63 4.90
C LEU A 38 1.51 15.42 5.40
N ALA A 39 2.01 16.29 6.28
CA ALA A 39 3.36 16.17 6.84
C ALA A 39 3.53 14.84 7.61
N HIS A 40 2.55 14.47 8.44
CA HIS A 40 2.56 13.18 9.15
C HIS A 40 2.65 12.01 8.17
N ARG A 41 1.82 11.99 7.14
CA ARG A 41 1.81 10.94 6.12
C ARG A 41 3.16 10.83 5.39
N LEU A 42 3.70 11.97 4.94
CA LEU A 42 4.97 11.98 4.22
C LEU A 42 6.13 11.48 5.09
N VAL A 43 6.14 11.82 6.38
CA VAL A 43 7.15 11.32 7.32
C VAL A 43 6.97 9.82 7.55
N ASP A 44 5.76 9.34 7.81
CA ASP A 44 5.47 7.92 8.01
C ASP A 44 5.87 7.09 6.78
N GLU A 45 5.39 7.47 5.60
CA GLU A 45 5.76 6.80 4.34
C GLU A 45 7.27 6.85 4.09
N GLY A 46 7.92 7.98 4.33
CA GLY A 46 9.36 8.14 4.17
C GLY A 46 10.17 7.22 5.09
N LEU A 47 9.75 7.07 6.34
CA LEU A 47 10.37 6.14 7.29
C LEU A 47 10.20 4.68 6.84
N ARG A 48 8.99 4.30 6.44
CA ARG A 48 8.71 2.94 5.93
C ARG A 48 9.53 2.62 4.67
N MET A 49 9.69 3.59 3.77
CA MET A 49 10.53 3.43 2.58
C MET A 49 12.02 3.27 2.93
N ALA A 50 12.50 3.97 3.96
CA ALA A 50 13.87 3.82 4.45
C ALA A 50 14.11 2.46 5.13
N GLU A 51 13.12 1.96 5.86
CA GLU A 51 13.15 0.65 6.53
C GLU A 51 12.97 -0.51 5.55
N HIS A 52 12.23 -0.30 4.46
CA HIS A 52 11.94 -1.29 3.41
C HIS A 52 12.37 -0.79 2.03
N PRO A 53 13.66 -0.86 1.68
CA PRO A 53 14.15 -0.42 0.37
C PRO A 53 13.44 -1.14 -0.79
N GLY A 54 13.01 -0.37 -1.79
CA GLY A 54 12.25 -0.88 -2.93
C GLY A 54 10.73 -0.79 -2.78
N ILE A 55 10.22 -0.48 -1.59
CA ILE A 55 8.81 -0.14 -1.37
C ILE A 55 8.58 1.35 -1.66
N ILE A 56 7.49 1.64 -2.32
CA ILE A 56 6.96 2.98 -2.55
C ILE A 56 5.49 3.05 -2.12
N PHE A 57 4.96 4.25 -2.01
CA PHE A 57 3.53 4.45 -1.77
C PHE A 57 2.87 5.13 -2.96
N LYS A 58 1.70 4.65 -3.35
CA LYS A 58 0.91 5.20 -4.44
C LYS A 58 -0.58 5.30 -4.06
N PRO A 59 -1.33 6.23 -4.66
CA PRO A 59 -2.77 6.32 -4.43
C PRO A 59 -3.49 5.08 -4.94
N GLY A 60 -4.57 4.71 -4.27
CA GLY A 60 -5.46 3.61 -4.66
C GLY A 60 -6.91 3.90 -4.30
N PRO A 61 -7.86 3.04 -4.71
CA PRO A 61 -9.29 3.23 -4.48
C PRO A 61 -9.69 3.37 -3.01
N SER A 62 -8.99 2.68 -2.12
CA SER A 62 -9.22 2.68 -0.68
C SER A 62 -8.18 3.47 0.12
N GLY A 63 -7.42 4.35 -0.54
CA GLY A 63 -6.36 5.15 0.04
C GLY A 63 -4.98 4.81 -0.52
N ARG A 64 -3.95 5.33 0.13
CA ARG A 64 -2.58 5.07 -0.28
C ARG A 64 -2.15 3.67 0.12
N ARG A 65 -1.37 3.03 -0.71
CA ARG A 65 -0.95 1.64 -0.54
C ARG A 65 0.53 1.44 -0.88
N ALA A 66 1.14 0.49 -0.17
CA ALA A 66 2.51 0.06 -0.43
C ALA A 66 2.59 -0.76 -1.71
N ALA A 67 3.61 -0.50 -2.51
CA ALA A 67 3.86 -1.19 -3.77
C ALA A 67 5.37 -1.35 -4.01
N LEU A 68 5.73 -2.26 -4.89
CA LEU A 68 7.07 -2.31 -5.46
C LEU A 68 7.22 -1.18 -6.50
N ALA A 69 8.35 -0.49 -6.47
CA ALA A 69 8.66 0.50 -7.51
C ALA A 69 8.66 -0.19 -8.89
N TYR A 70 7.85 0.31 -9.83
CA TYR A 70 7.63 -0.30 -11.14
C TYR A 70 7.15 -1.77 -11.10
N GLY A 71 6.35 -2.10 -10.11
CA GLY A 71 5.86 -3.47 -9.92
C GLY A 71 4.48 -3.53 -9.28
N PRO A 72 4.06 -4.72 -8.82
CA PRO A 72 2.77 -4.92 -8.18
C PRO A 72 2.67 -4.22 -6.83
N ASP A 73 1.45 -4.08 -6.33
CA ASP A 73 1.20 -3.72 -4.95
C ASP A 73 1.64 -4.86 -4.01
N VAL A 74 2.01 -4.52 -2.78
CA VAL A 74 2.44 -5.54 -1.81
C VAL A 74 1.32 -6.56 -1.55
N TRP A 75 0.07 -6.11 -1.46
CA TRP A 75 -1.07 -7.01 -1.26
C TRP A 75 -1.25 -8.03 -2.41
N GLU A 76 -0.94 -7.66 -3.66
CA GLU A 76 -1.00 -8.57 -4.81
C GLU A 76 0.05 -9.68 -4.69
N VAL A 77 1.27 -9.33 -4.29
CA VAL A 77 2.34 -10.29 -4.03
C VAL A 77 1.94 -11.26 -2.91
N VAL A 78 1.43 -10.74 -1.80
CA VAL A 78 1.03 -11.55 -0.64
C VAL A 78 -0.13 -12.48 -1.00
N LYS A 79 -1.15 -11.97 -1.71
CA LYS A 79 -2.28 -12.78 -2.17
C LYS A 79 -1.80 -13.91 -3.08
N PHE A 80 -0.97 -13.62 -4.06
CA PHE A 80 -0.39 -14.62 -4.96
C PHE A 80 0.36 -15.71 -4.19
N LEU A 81 1.24 -15.34 -3.26
CA LEU A 81 2.01 -16.30 -2.45
C LEU A 81 1.14 -17.20 -1.56
N ARG A 82 -0.05 -16.75 -1.18
CA ARG A 82 -1.02 -17.57 -0.43
C ARG A 82 -1.74 -18.61 -1.30
N GLU A 83 -1.92 -18.31 -2.58
CA GLU A 83 -2.73 -19.10 -3.51
C GLU A 83 -1.93 -20.16 -4.25
N ILE A 84 -0.61 -20.02 -4.38
CA ILE A 84 0.25 -21.00 -5.06
C ILE A 84 0.62 -22.19 -4.16
N ASP A 85 0.99 -23.30 -4.77
CA ASP A 85 1.40 -24.53 -4.06
C ASP A 85 2.86 -24.51 -3.63
N GLU A 86 3.72 -23.78 -4.35
CA GLU A 86 5.13 -23.62 -4.04
C GLU A 86 5.34 -22.98 -2.66
N ARG A 87 6.42 -23.37 -1.99
CA ARG A 87 6.78 -22.87 -0.67
C ARG A 87 8.27 -22.50 -0.61
N GLY A 88 8.63 -21.67 0.35
CA GLY A 88 10.01 -21.23 0.58
C GLY A 88 10.59 -20.49 -0.62
N PRO A 89 11.87 -20.73 -0.96
CA PRO A 89 12.53 -20.05 -2.08
C PRO A 89 11.84 -20.23 -3.43
N ALA A 90 11.24 -21.39 -3.68
CA ALA A 90 10.51 -21.66 -4.93
C ALA A 90 9.28 -20.75 -5.10
N ALA A 91 8.58 -20.42 -4.02
CA ALA A 91 7.46 -19.49 -4.05
C ALA A 91 7.92 -18.07 -4.42
N LEU A 92 9.08 -17.63 -3.91
CA LEU A 92 9.64 -16.32 -4.25
C LEU A 92 10.03 -16.24 -5.73
N VAL A 93 10.60 -17.31 -6.28
CA VAL A 93 10.94 -17.39 -7.71
C VAL A 93 9.67 -17.36 -8.55
N ALA A 94 8.65 -18.14 -8.20
CA ALA A 94 7.38 -18.16 -8.92
C ALA A 94 6.70 -16.76 -8.94
N ALA A 95 6.71 -16.05 -7.82
CA ALA A 95 6.20 -14.68 -7.76
C ALA A 95 7.03 -13.71 -8.61
N ALA A 96 8.36 -13.82 -8.56
CA ALA A 96 9.25 -12.99 -9.36
C ALA A 96 8.99 -13.16 -10.87
N ASP A 97 8.78 -14.39 -11.32
CA ASP A 97 8.46 -14.70 -12.71
C ASP A 97 7.10 -14.13 -13.14
N VAL A 98 6.06 -14.33 -12.32
CA VAL A 98 4.69 -13.84 -12.62
C VAL A 98 4.63 -12.32 -12.69
N PHE A 99 5.26 -11.65 -11.75
CA PHE A 99 5.25 -10.18 -11.69
C PHE A 99 6.36 -9.51 -12.51
N ALA A 100 7.22 -10.30 -13.15
CA ALA A 100 8.35 -9.82 -13.94
C ALA A 100 9.27 -8.87 -13.16
N VAL A 101 9.62 -9.23 -11.94
CA VAL A 101 10.52 -8.49 -11.05
C VAL A 101 11.60 -9.43 -10.49
N ASP A 102 12.67 -8.85 -9.96
CA ASP A 102 13.70 -9.65 -9.28
C ASP A 102 13.19 -10.27 -7.98
N VAL A 103 13.71 -11.45 -7.63
CA VAL A 103 13.40 -12.16 -6.37
C VAL A 103 13.66 -11.27 -5.15
N SER A 104 14.69 -10.43 -5.17
CA SER A 104 15.00 -9.50 -4.09
C SER A 104 13.85 -8.51 -3.82
N ARG A 105 13.11 -8.13 -4.85
CA ARG A 105 11.96 -7.22 -4.74
C ARG A 105 10.75 -7.92 -4.13
N ILE A 106 10.53 -9.19 -4.51
CA ILE A 106 9.51 -10.03 -3.83
C ILE A 106 9.85 -10.18 -2.35
N THR A 107 11.12 -10.40 -2.03
CA THR A 107 11.60 -10.48 -0.64
C THR A 107 11.32 -9.18 0.12
N SER A 108 11.50 -8.01 -0.51
CA SER A 108 11.14 -6.72 0.09
C SER A 108 9.64 -6.61 0.41
N ALA A 109 8.77 -7.08 -0.50
CA ALA A 109 7.33 -7.10 -0.25
C ALA A 109 6.96 -8.03 0.92
N VAL A 110 7.58 -9.20 1.01
CA VAL A 110 7.37 -10.16 2.12
C VAL A 110 7.87 -9.57 3.44
N SER A 111 9.00 -8.89 3.45
CA SER A 111 9.53 -8.21 4.64
C SER A 111 8.58 -7.10 5.10
N TYR A 112 8.08 -6.28 4.19
CA TYR A 112 7.08 -5.25 4.50
C TYR A 112 5.82 -5.85 5.10
N TYR A 113 5.30 -6.93 4.51
CA TYR A 113 4.15 -7.66 5.05
C TYR A 113 4.38 -8.13 6.50
N GLY A 114 5.58 -8.56 6.85
CA GLY A 114 5.93 -8.99 8.21
C GLY A 114 5.68 -7.89 9.25
N ASP A 115 5.97 -6.64 8.90
CA ASP A 115 5.81 -5.48 9.80
C ASP A 115 4.41 -4.84 9.74
N TYR A 116 3.72 -4.96 8.60
CA TYR A 116 2.43 -4.29 8.34
C TYR A 116 1.33 -5.27 7.92
N ARG A 117 1.27 -6.41 8.59
CA ARG A 117 0.39 -7.52 8.25
C ARG A 117 -1.09 -7.13 8.19
N ASP A 118 -1.59 -6.47 9.22
CA ASP A 118 -3.02 -6.14 9.32
C ASP A 118 -3.47 -5.17 8.23
N GLU A 119 -2.59 -4.24 7.86
CA GLU A 119 -2.82 -3.29 6.76
C GLU A 119 -2.96 -4.03 5.41
N ILE A 120 -2.02 -4.92 5.12
CA ILE A 120 -2.03 -5.68 3.86
C ILE A 120 -3.18 -6.68 3.81
N ASP A 121 -3.51 -7.33 4.92
CA ASP A 121 -4.66 -8.23 5.00
C ASP A 121 -5.97 -7.48 4.73
N ALA A 122 -6.12 -6.27 5.25
CA ALA A 122 -7.29 -5.42 4.96
C ALA A 122 -7.36 -4.99 3.48
N GLU A 123 -6.23 -4.71 2.85
CA GLU A 123 -6.18 -4.40 1.41
C GLU A 123 -6.59 -5.60 0.56
N ILE A 124 -6.18 -6.83 0.92
CA ILE A 124 -6.60 -8.06 0.25
C ILE A 124 -8.12 -8.23 0.36
N GLU A 125 -8.68 -8.10 1.56
CA GLU A 125 -10.12 -8.20 1.78
C GLU A 125 -10.89 -7.17 0.95
N ALA A 126 -10.46 -5.93 0.93
CA ALA A 126 -11.07 -4.86 0.15
C ALA A 126 -11.03 -5.16 -1.37
N ALA A 127 -9.92 -5.72 -1.86
CA ALA A 127 -9.79 -6.12 -3.26
C ALA A 127 -10.73 -7.29 -3.63
N GLU A 128 -10.86 -8.28 -2.75
CA GLU A 128 -11.78 -9.40 -2.95
C GLU A 128 -13.25 -8.96 -2.95
N GLU A 129 -13.64 -8.10 -2.03
CA GLU A 129 -15.00 -7.52 -2.00
C GLU A 129 -15.29 -6.68 -3.25
N ALA A 130 -14.32 -5.91 -3.74
CA ALA A 130 -14.45 -5.13 -4.97
C ALA A 130 -14.63 -6.04 -6.19
N SER A 131 -13.90 -7.15 -6.26
CA SER A 131 -14.02 -8.15 -7.33
C SER A 131 -15.41 -8.76 -7.35
N VAL A 132 -15.93 -9.20 -6.20
CA VAL A 132 -17.29 -9.79 -6.08
C VAL A 132 -18.36 -8.78 -6.49
N ARG A 133 -18.21 -7.50 -6.10
CA ARG A 133 -19.16 -6.46 -6.53
C ARG A 133 -19.11 -6.22 -8.04
N ALA A 134 -17.92 -6.21 -8.62
CA ALA A 134 -17.75 -6.06 -10.06
C ALA A 134 -18.38 -7.20 -10.85
N GLU A 135 -18.19 -8.45 -10.42
CA GLU A 135 -18.80 -9.63 -11.04
C GLU A 135 -20.33 -9.57 -10.98
N ARG A 136 -20.91 -9.20 -9.84
CA ARG A 136 -22.36 -9.02 -9.69
C ARG A 136 -22.90 -7.94 -10.61
N ALA A 137 -22.23 -6.80 -10.65
CA ALA A 137 -22.63 -5.68 -11.53
C ALA A 137 -22.58 -6.09 -13.00
N TRP A 138 -21.50 -6.77 -13.40
CA TRP A 138 -21.36 -7.28 -14.76
C TRP A 138 -22.46 -8.30 -15.11
N SER A 139 -22.75 -9.24 -14.20
CA SER A 139 -23.82 -10.22 -14.41
C SER A 139 -25.20 -9.57 -14.60
N VAL A 140 -25.50 -8.53 -13.82
CA VAL A 140 -26.75 -7.76 -13.96
C VAL A 140 -26.80 -7.04 -15.30
N GLN A 141 -25.68 -6.41 -15.71
CA GLN A 141 -25.59 -5.72 -17.00
C GLN A 141 -25.80 -6.70 -18.18
N GLN A 142 -25.17 -7.89 -18.13
CA GLN A 142 -25.34 -8.91 -19.17
C GLN A 142 -26.80 -9.36 -19.31
N LYS A 143 -27.50 -9.55 -18.20
CA LYS A 143 -28.93 -9.92 -18.20
C LYS A 143 -29.84 -8.83 -18.78
N LEU A 144 -29.43 -7.55 -18.62
CA LEU A 144 -30.22 -6.43 -19.15
C LEU A 144 -30.15 -6.33 -20.67
N ILE A 145 -29.00 -6.70 -21.26
CA ILE A 145 -28.75 -6.59 -22.71
C ILE A 145 -28.92 -7.89 -23.49
N ALA A 146 -29.22 -8.99 -22.80
CA ALA A 146 -29.55 -10.27 -23.41
C ALA A 146 -31.04 -10.31 -23.84
#